data_fd647e263f3ca20ebb769d84cfce0a8d
#
_entry.id   fd647e263f3ca20ebb769d84cfce0a8d
#
_cell.length_a   1.000
_cell.length_b   1.000
_cell.length_c   1.000
_cell.angle_alpha   90.00
_cell.angle_beta   90.00
_cell.angle_gamma   90.00
#
_symmetry.space_group_name_H-M   'P 1'
#
loop_
_entity.id
_entity.type
_entity.pdbx_description
1 polymer ?
#
loop_
_entity_poly.entity_id
_entity_poly.type
_entity_poly.pdbx_seq_one_letter_code
_entity_poly.pdbx_strand_id
1 'polypeptide(L)'
;MRYLRLLAFAFSLPFAAQAAPLPDSVREQLVGRLGFDGTRLRELGNGEMRWLGLSIYQASLWSASVQFDDSVPFALSLRYSRDIPGKRLVSTSIDEHTRLGLRDEVTLKRWEKLLATVFPDVREGESIVGVSLPAQGALFFHQGRLTGEISDPEFARAFFSIWLDSRTRAPELRERLLGMRRGS
;
A
#
# COMPACT_ATOMS: atom_id res chain seq x y z
N MET A 1 39.72 35.63 -32.43
CA MET A 1 39.51 34.83 -31.21
C MET A 1 38.02 34.52 -31.07
N ARG A 2 37.59 33.31 -31.43
CA ARG A 2 36.16 32.91 -31.42
C ARG A 2 35.97 32.01 -30.21
N TYR A 3 35.21 32.51 -29.19
CA TYR A 3 34.84 31.74 -28.01
C TYR A 3 33.71 30.78 -28.36
N LEU A 4 34.02 29.50 -28.42
CA LEU A 4 33.08 28.40 -28.57
C LEU A 4 32.43 28.17 -27.21
N ARG A 5 31.16 28.59 -27.05
CA ARG A 5 30.33 28.27 -25.85
C ARG A 5 29.81 26.86 -25.98
N LEU A 6 30.35 25.94 -25.19
CA LEU A 6 29.78 24.62 -24.96
C LEU A 6 28.48 24.76 -24.14
N LEU A 7 27.35 24.53 -24.78
CA LEU A 7 26.06 24.32 -24.10
C LEU A 7 26.04 22.91 -23.54
N ALA A 8 26.19 22.77 -22.23
CA ALA A 8 25.96 21.49 -21.52
C ALA A 8 24.44 21.22 -21.48
N PHE A 9 23.97 20.32 -22.31
CA PHE A 9 22.64 19.75 -22.21
C PHE A 9 22.59 18.84 -20.98
N ALA A 10 21.97 19.30 -19.89
CA ALA A 10 21.61 18.44 -18.76
C ALA A 10 20.51 17.47 -19.21
N PHE A 11 20.89 16.22 -19.48
CA PHE A 11 19.94 15.11 -19.70
C PHE A 11 19.28 14.82 -18.37
N SER A 12 18.09 15.35 -18.16
CA SER A 12 17.21 14.90 -17.07
C SER A 12 16.72 13.51 -17.43
N LEU A 13 17.36 12.48 -16.88
CA LEU A 13 16.82 11.11 -16.94
C LEU A 13 15.47 11.10 -16.24
N PRO A 14 14.40 10.51 -16.84
CA PRO A 14 13.16 10.34 -16.15
C PRO A 14 13.41 9.45 -14.93
N PHE A 15 13.09 9.97 -13.74
CA PHE A 15 13.11 9.20 -12.50
C PHE A 15 12.05 8.11 -12.67
N ALA A 16 12.49 6.90 -13.02
CA ALA A 16 11.60 5.75 -13.07
C ALA A 16 10.99 5.61 -11.66
N ALA A 17 9.66 5.70 -11.58
CA ALA A 17 8.94 5.49 -10.33
C ALA A 17 9.31 4.12 -9.80
N GLN A 18 10.18 4.09 -8.80
CA GLN A 18 10.62 2.84 -8.20
C GLN A 18 9.46 2.26 -7.40
N ALA A 19 9.14 0.99 -7.67
CA ALA A 19 8.19 0.21 -6.89
C ALA A 19 8.45 0.37 -5.39
N ALA A 20 7.38 0.38 -4.58
CA ALA A 20 7.52 0.39 -3.13
C ALA A 20 7.97 -1.00 -2.66
N PRO A 21 9.25 -1.21 -2.30
CA PRO A 21 9.75 -2.54 -1.99
C PRO A 21 9.06 -3.10 -0.75
N LEU A 22 8.94 -4.43 -0.69
CA LEU A 22 8.59 -5.11 0.55
C LEU A 22 9.88 -5.28 1.37
N PRO A 23 10.03 -4.59 2.53
CA PRO A 23 11.26 -4.65 3.33
C PRO A 23 11.56 -6.08 3.80
N ASP A 24 12.84 -6.47 3.81
CA ASP A 24 13.27 -7.80 4.29
C ASP A 24 12.88 -8.03 5.75
N SER A 25 12.95 -6.99 6.59
CA SER A 25 12.48 -7.05 7.97
C SER A 25 11.00 -7.43 8.12
N VAL A 26 10.14 -7.08 7.16
CA VAL A 26 8.74 -7.52 7.13
C VAL A 26 8.69 -9.02 6.80
N ARG A 27 9.45 -9.47 5.81
CA ARG A 27 9.51 -10.90 5.42
C ARG A 27 9.97 -11.78 6.58
N GLU A 28 11.04 -11.38 7.28
CA GLU A 28 11.60 -12.09 8.43
C GLU A 28 10.59 -12.20 9.58
N GLN A 29 9.85 -11.11 9.85
CA GLN A 29 8.82 -11.13 10.90
C GLN A 29 7.63 -12.02 10.55
N LEU A 30 7.28 -12.15 9.26
CA LEU A 30 6.24 -13.07 8.82
C LEU A 30 6.66 -14.54 9.03
N VAL A 31 7.93 -14.89 8.75
CA VAL A 31 8.49 -16.21 9.04
C VAL A 31 8.41 -16.50 10.54
N GLY A 32 8.92 -15.60 11.37
CA GLY A 32 9.01 -15.82 12.81
C GLY A 32 7.66 -15.90 13.54
N ARG A 33 6.63 -15.20 13.03
CA ARG A 33 5.32 -15.15 13.70
C ARG A 33 4.32 -16.20 13.23
N LEU A 34 4.37 -16.54 11.95
CA LEU A 34 3.27 -17.24 11.30
C LEU A 34 3.72 -18.59 10.72
N GLY A 35 5.02 -18.92 10.78
CA GLY A 35 5.57 -20.03 10.02
C GLY A 35 5.38 -19.86 8.50
N PHE A 36 4.89 -18.66 8.08
CA PHE A 36 4.70 -18.34 6.68
C PHE A 36 6.02 -17.88 6.08
N ASP A 37 6.49 -18.60 5.07
CA ASP A 37 7.69 -18.23 4.35
C ASP A 37 7.45 -16.91 3.55
N GLY A 38 7.80 -15.78 4.16
CA GLY A 38 7.68 -14.45 3.54
C GLY A 38 8.48 -14.31 2.23
N THR A 39 9.42 -15.24 1.95
CA THR A 39 10.17 -15.29 0.69
C THR A 39 9.28 -15.68 -0.50
N ARG A 40 8.13 -16.30 -0.24
CA ARG A 40 7.14 -16.63 -1.26
C ARG A 40 6.36 -15.42 -1.77
N LEU A 41 6.37 -14.29 -1.04
CA LEU A 41 5.73 -13.08 -1.50
C LEU A 41 6.50 -12.50 -2.69
N ARG A 42 5.85 -12.49 -3.85
CA ARG A 42 6.37 -11.91 -5.11
C ARG A 42 5.52 -10.72 -5.48
N GLU A 43 6.15 -9.71 -6.07
CA GLU A 43 5.42 -8.56 -6.56
C GLU A 43 4.51 -8.97 -7.73
N LEU A 44 3.22 -8.70 -7.60
CA LEU A 44 2.24 -8.86 -8.68
C LEU A 44 2.19 -7.63 -9.57
N GLY A 45 2.32 -6.46 -8.98
CA GLY A 45 2.30 -5.22 -9.70
C GLY A 45 2.46 -4.01 -8.80
N ASN A 46 2.68 -2.86 -9.44
CA ASN A 46 2.87 -1.60 -8.74
C ASN A 46 2.31 -0.43 -9.54
N GLY A 47 2.09 0.69 -8.87
CA GLY A 47 1.65 1.92 -9.49
C GLY A 47 1.63 3.09 -8.53
N GLU A 48 1.41 4.28 -9.09
CA GLU A 48 1.35 5.53 -8.35
C GLU A 48 -0.10 5.94 -8.11
N MET A 49 -0.39 6.37 -6.88
CA MET A 49 -1.61 7.08 -6.54
C MET A 49 -1.39 8.57 -6.72
N ARG A 50 -2.19 9.18 -7.60
CA ARG A 50 -2.21 10.63 -7.80
C ARG A 50 -3.58 11.20 -7.44
N TRP A 51 -3.58 12.37 -6.83
CA TRP A 51 -4.80 13.12 -6.53
C TRP A 51 -4.63 14.57 -6.97
N LEU A 52 -5.54 15.05 -7.82
CA LEU A 52 -5.47 16.40 -8.41
C LEU A 52 -4.07 16.72 -9.00
N GLY A 53 -3.47 15.72 -9.69
CA GLY A 53 -2.13 15.88 -10.29
C GLY A 53 -0.96 15.68 -9.32
N LEU A 54 -1.18 15.64 -8.01
CA LEU A 54 -0.14 15.45 -7.00
C LEU A 54 0.10 13.96 -6.73
N SER A 55 1.36 13.55 -6.66
CA SER A 55 1.74 12.22 -6.18
C SER A 55 1.46 12.11 -4.69
N ILE A 56 0.76 11.05 -4.28
CA ILE A 56 0.45 10.77 -2.88
C ILE A 56 1.33 9.65 -2.37
N TYR A 57 1.41 8.54 -3.10
CA TYR A 57 2.27 7.39 -2.78
C TYR A 57 2.51 6.51 -4.00
N GLN A 58 3.59 5.74 -3.95
CA GLN A 58 3.81 4.55 -4.78
C GLN A 58 3.27 3.34 -4.02
N ALA A 59 2.54 2.47 -4.71
CA ALA A 59 2.00 1.25 -4.14
C ALA A 59 2.54 0.02 -4.86
N SER A 60 2.81 -1.07 -4.13
CA SER A 60 3.15 -2.37 -4.69
C SER A 60 2.38 -3.47 -3.97
N LEU A 61 1.82 -4.39 -4.74
CA LEU A 61 1.10 -5.56 -4.24
C LEU A 61 2.00 -6.79 -4.35
N TRP A 62 2.12 -7.52 -3.24
CA TRP A 62 2.94 -8.72 -3.10
C TRP A 62 2.06 -9.89 -2.70
N SER A 63 2.14 -11.01 -3.37
CA SER A 63 1.32 -12.20 -3.07
C SER A 63 2.15 -13.47 -3.11
N ALA A 64 1.68 -14.47 -2.37
CA ALA A 64 2.20 -15.83 -2.44
C ALA A 64 1.70 -16.59 -3.67
N SER A 65 0.68 -16.07 -4.36
CA SER A 65 0.11 -16.63 -5.59
C SER A 65 0.62 -15.88 -6.83
N VAL A 66 0.62 -16.54 -7.98
CA VAL A 66 1.02 -15.97 -9.28
C VAL A 66 -0.01 -14.95 -9.80
N GLN A 67 -1.27 -15.15 -9.45
CA GLN A 67 -2.37 -14.22 -9.66
C GLN A 67 -2.92 -13.78 -8.31
N PHE A 68 -3.55 -12.61 -8.25
CA PHE A 68 -4.15 -12.17 -7.01
C PHE A 68 -5.25 -13.13 -6.56
N ASP A 69 -5.10 -13.58 -5.32
CA ASP A 69 -6.04 -14.44 -4.61
C ASP A 69 -6.08 -13.96 -3.16
N ASP A 70 -7.25 -13.53 -2.71
CA ASP A 70 -7.45 -13.01 -1.34
C ASP A 70 -7.56 -14.11 -0.28
N SER A 71 -7.61 -15.38 -0.69
CA SER A 71 -7.58 -16.54 0.19
C SER A 71 -6.18 -16.92 0.69
N VAL A 72 -5.14 -16.35 0.08
CA VAL A 72 -3.74 -16.54 0.50
C VAL A 72 -3.13 -15.25 1.06
N PRO A 73 -2.09 -15.31 1.89
CA PRO A 73 -1.42 -14.12 2.41
C PRO A 73 -0.89 -13.22 1.29
N PHE A 74 -1.10 -11.93 1.44
CA PHE A 74 -0.57 -10.91 0.57
C PHE A 74 -0.18 -9.64 1.34
N ALA A 75 0.64 -8.79 0.76
CA ALA A 75 1.06 -7.52 1.33
C ALA A 75 0.86 -6.38 0.35
N LEU A 76 0.44 -5.23 0.86
CA LEU A 76 0.38 -3.96 0.15
C LEU A 76 1.37 -3.00 0.80
N SER A 77 2.39 -2.60 0.04
CA SER A 77 3.39 -1.61 0.46
C SER A 77 3.05 -0.25 -0.14
N LEU A 78 2.97 0.78 0.70
CA LEU A 78 2.72 2.16 0.30
C LEU A 78 3.93 3.02 0.71
N ARG A 79 4.65 3.58 -0.27
CA ARG A 79 5.71 4.56 -0.03
C ARG A 79 5.18 5.96 -0.31
N TYR A 80 5.12 6.79 0.71
CA TYR A 80 4.50 8.10 0.62
C TYR A 80 5.41 9.12 -0.07
N SER A 81 4.82 9.96 -0.90
CA SER A 81 5.50 11.04 -1.64
C SER A 81 5.35 12.39 -0.94
N ARG A 82 4.83 12.40 0.28
CA ARG A 82 4.60 13.59 1.08
C ARG A 82 4.31 13.25 2.54
N ASP A 83 4.44 14.22 3.42
CA ASP A 83 4.06 14.10 4.81
C ASP A 83 2.54 13.99 4.97
N ILE A 84 2.06 13.00 5.72
CA ILE A 84 0.64 12.80 6.02
C ILE A 84 0.48 12.46 7.50
N PRO A 85 -0.29 13.23 8.27
CA PRO A 85 -0.60 12.87 9.65
C PRO A 85 -1.38 11.55 9.74
N GLY A 86 -1.05 10.70 10.71
CA GLY A 86 -1.70 9.40 10.94
C GLY A 86 -3.22 9.51 11.06
N LYS A 87 -3.71 10.55 11.78
CA LYS A 87 -5.14 10.85 11.86
C LYS A 87 -5.82 11.04 10.48
N ARG A 88 -5.06 11.55 9.50
CA ARG A 88 -5.57 11.74 8.13
C ARG A 88 -5.64 10.40 7.40
N LEU A 89 -4.66 9.52 7.62
CA LEU A 89 -4.68 8.16 7.08
C LEU A 89 -5.90 7.40 7.62
N VAL A 90 -6.15 7.50 8.93
CA VAL A 90 -7.32 6.90 9.59
C VAL A 90 -8.62 7.43 8.98
N SER A 91 -8.83 8.75 8.99
CA SER A 91 -10.09 9.34 8.49
C SER A 91 -10.34 8.98 7.03
N THR A 92 -9.31 9.03 6.18
CA THR A 92 -9.42 8.65 4.76
C THR A 92 -9.80 7.18 4.60
N SER A 93 -9.26 6.26 5.43
CA SER A 93 -9.64 4.85 5.40
C SER A 93 -11.10 4.63 5.75
N ILE A 94 -11.61 5.33 6.78
CA ILE A 94 -13.03 5.25 7.19
C ILE A 94 -13.94 5.83 6.10
N ASP A 95 -13.57 6.95 5.48
CA ASP A 95 -14.30 7.53 4.36
C ASP A 95 -14.41 6.55 3.17
N GLU A 96 -13.31 5.83 2.87
CA GLU A 96 -13.31 4.83 1.80
C GLU A 96 -14.17 3.61 2.15
N HIS A 97 -14.14 3.11 3.40
CA HIS A 97 -15.03 2.04 3.84
C HIS A 97 -16.50 2.44 3.65
N THR A 98 -16.87 3.66 4.07
CA THR A 98 -18.21 4.20 3.90
C THR A 98 -18.60 4.29 2.42
N ARG A 99 -17.70 4.78 1.59
CA ARG A 99 -17.90 4.88 0.13
C ARG A 99 -18.10 3.52 -0.52
N LEU A 100 -17.37 2.49 -0.08
CA LEU A 100 -17.50 1.11 -0.56
C LEU A 100 -18.78 0.40 -0.07
N GLY A 101 -19.51 1.02 0.83
CA GLY A 101 -20.86 0.56 1.23
C GLY A 101 -21.00 0.11 2.67
N LEU A 102 -19.95 0.19 3.50
CA LEU A 102 -20.09 -0.07 4.92
C LEU A 102 -20.87 1.08 5.57
N ARG A 103 -22.00 0.75 6.20
CA ARG A 103 -22.94 1.71 6.80
C ARG A 103 -23.08 1.57 8.31
N ASP A 104 -22.55 0.49 8.89
CA ASP A 104 -22.64 0.26 10.32
C ASP A 104 -21.70 1.19 11.10
N GLU A 105 -22.27 2.19 11.74
CA GLU A 105 -21.53 3.20 12.50
C GLU A 105 -20.74 2.60 13.68
N VAL A 106 -21.25 1.53 14.28
CA VAL A 106 -20.55 0.86 15.40
C VAL A 106 -19.28 0.23 14.92
N THR A 107 -19.34 -0.49 13.80
CA THR A 107 -18.17 -1.08 13.15
C THR A 107 -17.18 -0.01 12.67
N LEU A 108 -17.64 1.06 12.01
CA LEU A 108 -16.79 2.16 11.56
C LEU A 108 -16.05 2.81 12.73
N LYS A 109 -16.71 3.13 13.84
CA LYS A 109 -16.08 3.69 15.04
C LYS A 109 -15.10 2.73 15.70
N ARG A 110 -15.39 1.44 15.70
CA ARG A 110 -14.47 0.40 16.19
C ARG A 110 -13.20 0.34 15.33
N TRP A 111 -13.34 0.31 14.01
CA TRP A 111 -12.22 0.25 13.08
C TRP A 111 -11.39 1.54 13.06
N GLU A 112 -12.04 2.70 13.22
CA GLU A 112 -11.34 3.98 13.39
C GLU A 112 -10.38 3.94 14.59
N LYS A 113 -10.84 3.45 15.75
CA LYS A 113 -10.02 3.30 16.95
C LYS A 113 -8.86 2.32 16.71
N LEU A 114 -9.11 1.18 16.07
CA LEU A 114 -8.07 0.20 15.76
C LEU A 114 -7.02 0.77 14.79
N LEU A 115 -7.44 1.44 13.73
CA LEU A 115 -6.54 2.10 12.79
C LEU A 115 -5.67 3.16 13.48
N ALA A 116 -6.23 3.92 14.41
CA ALA A 116 -5.49 4.94 15.16
C ALA A 116 -4.37 4.34 16.03
N THR A 117 -4.41 3.06 16.38
CA THR A 117 -3.33 2.39 17.14
C THR A 117 -2.18 1.93 16.24
N VAL A 118 -2.41 1.77 14.95
CA VAL A 118 -1.43 1.17 14.03
C VAL A 118 -0.88 2.15 12.99
N PHE A 119 -1.54 3.30 12.77
CA PHE A 119 -1.10 4.29 11.78
C PHE A 119 -0.38 5.46 12.46
N PRO A 120 0.96 5.56 12.33
CA PRO A 120 1.71 6.74 12.74
C PRO A 120 1.56 7.88 11.73
N ASP A 121 2.08 9.05 12.07
CA ASP A 121 2.40 10.08 11.08
C ASP A 121 3.47 9.51 10.13
N VAL A 122 3.33 9.80 8.84
CA VAL A 122 4.32 9.43 7.83
C VAL A 122 4.94 10.67 7.22
N ARG A 123 6.23 10.58 6.87
CA ARG A 123 6.96 11.59 6.13
C ARG A 123 7.17 11.17 4.69
N GLU A 124 7.50 12.13 3.84
CA GLU A 124 7.92 11.85 2.48
C GLU A 124 9.06 10.79 2.46
N GLY A 125 8.92 9.79 1.60
CA GLY A 125 9.85 8.68 1.47
C GLY A 125 9.62 7.52 2.44
N GLU A 126 8.83 7.70 3.50
CA GLU A 126 8.50 6.61 4.43
C GLU A 126 7.44 5.67 3.89
N SER A 127 7.40 4.47 4.42
CA SER A 127 6.48 3.43 3.97
C SER A 127 5.66 2.81 5.09
N ILE A 128 4.41 2.52 4.77
CA ILE A 128 3.55 1.62 5.53
C ILE A 128 3.33 0.35 4.70
N VAL A 129 3.44 -0.80 5.34
CA VAL A 129 3.09 -2.10 4.76
C VAL A 129 1.93 -2.69 5.55
N GLY A 130 0.84 -2.99 4.86
CA GLY A 130 -0.24 -3.82 5.38
C GLY A 130 -0.09 -5.25 4.86
N VAL A 131 -0.18 -6.24 5.74
CA VAL A 131 -0.17 -7.67 5.37
C VAL A 131 -1.51 -8.26 5.70
N SER A 132 -2.19 -8.81 4.71
CA SER A 132 -3.42 -9.58 4.91
C SER A 132 -3.10 -11.01 5.26
N LEU A 133 -3.70 -11.49 6.33
CA LEU A 133 -3.65 -12.88 6.78
C LEU A 133 -5.07 -13.44 6.72
N PRO A 134 -5.40 -14.22 5.69
CA PRO A 134 -6.75 -14.78 5.54
C PRO A 134 -7.21 -15.50 6.81
N ALA A 135 -8.47 -15.27 7.19
CA ALA A 135 -9.10 -15.78 8.41
C ALA A 135 -8.49 -15.32 9.75
N GLN A 136 -7.44 -14.48 9.74
CA GLN A 136 -6.80 -13.97 10.97
C GLN A 136 -6.98 -12.45 11.14
N GLY A 137 -6.77 -11.68 10.06
CA GLY A 137 -6.81 -10.22 10.13
C GLY A 137 -5.69 -9.56 9.34
N ALA A 138 -5.10 -8.48 9.88
CA ALA A 138 -4.04 -7.73 9.23
C ALA A 138 -2.91 -7.35 10.18
N LEU A 139 -1.67 -7.36 9.67
CA LEU A 139 -0.50 -6.77 10.33
C LEU A 139 -0.14 -5.46 9.65
N PHE A 140 0.33 -4.49 10.43
CA PHE A 140 0.80 -3.21 9.93
C PHE A 140 2.23 -2.92 10.35
N PHE A 141 3.01 -2.41 9.41
CA PHE A 141 4.42 -2.08 9.62
C PHE A 141 4.68 -0.66 9.14
N HIS A 142 5.44 0.11 9.89
CA HIS A 142 5.98 1.40 9.50
C HIS A 142 7.50 1.30 9.44
N GLN A 143 8.09 1.63 8.31
CA GLN A 143 9.54 1.55 8.08
C GLN A 143 10.12 0.17 8.47
N GLY A 144 9.39 -0.90 8.13
CA GLY A 144 9.79 -2.28 8.42
C GLY A 144 9.60 -2.73 9.87
N ARG A 145 9.10 -1.87 10.78
CA ARG A 145 8.80 -2.21 12.17
C ARG A 145 7.30 -2.44 12.34
N LEU A 146 6.93 -3.51 13.02
CA LEU A 146 5.54 -3.79 13.33
C LEU A 146 4.97 -2.65 14.22
N THR A 147 3.90 -2.00 13.75
CA THR A 147 3.15 -1.02 14.52
C THR A 147 1.96 -1.64 15.25
N GLY A 148 1.41 -2.72 14.71
CA GLY A 148 0.36 -3.47 15.38
C GLY A 148 -0.31 -4.51 14.49
N GLU A 149 -1.26 -5.20 15.11
CA GLU A 149 -2.10 -6.24 14.53
C GLU A 149 -3.56 -5.90 14.77
N ILE A 150 -4.40 -6.14 13.77
CA ILE A 150 -5.86 -6.09 13.89
C ILE A 150 -6.39 -7.48 13.57
N SER A 151 -6.70 -8.24 14.62
CA SER A 151 -7.19 -9.63 14.54
C SER A 151 -8.69 -9.66 14.22
N ASP A 152 -9.04 -9.12 13.05
CA ASP A 152 -10.40 -9.02 12.53
C ASP A 152 -10.37 -9.31 11.02
N PRO A 153 -10.79 -10.51 10.58
CA PRO A 153 -10.78 -10.87 9.15
C PRO A 153 -11.73 -10.01 8.30
N GLU A 154 -12.83 -9.53 8.88
CA GLU A 154 -13.77 -8.66 8.18
C GLU A 154 -13.13 -7.29 7.93
N PHE A 155 -12.47 -6.73 8.97
CA PHE A 155 -11.68 -5.53 8.83
C PHE A 155 -10.63 -5.68 7.73
N ALA A 156 -9.84 -6.77 7.74
CA ALA A 156 -8.79 -6.98 6.77
C ALA A 156 -9.33 -6.96 5.33
N ARG A 157 -10.41 -7.72 5.05
CA ARG A 157 -11.05 -7.70 3.73
C ARG A 157 -11.51 -6.31 3.33
N ALA A 158 -12.20 -5.61 4.22
CA ALA A 158 -12.68 -4.26 3.96
C ALA A 158 -11.53 -3.27 3.75
N PHE A 159 -10.46 -3.36 4.55
CA PHE A 159 -9.31 -2.46 4.45
C PHE A 159 -8.61 -2.59 3.10
N PHE A 160 -8.25 -3.80 2.68
CA PHE A 160 -7.58 -3.99 1.41
C PHE A 160 -8.49 -3.77 0.20
N SER A 161 -9.81 -3.85 0.35
CA SER A 161 -10.76 -3.50 -0.71
C SER A 161 -10.68 -2.04 -1.14
N ILE A 162 -10.15 -1.14 -0.31
CA ILE A 162 -9.88 0.27 -0.68
C ILE A 162 -9.10 0.34 -2.01
N TRP A 163 -8.15 -0.56 -2.22
CA TRP A 163 -7.34 -0.64 -3.45
C TRP A 163 -7.78 -1.71 -4.43
N LEU A 164 -8.33 -2.83 -3.93
CA LEU A 164 -8.49 -4.07 -4.72
C LEU A 164 -9.93 -4.33 -5.18
N ASP A 165 -10.94 -3.68 -4.58
CA ASP A 165 -12.34 -3.76 -5.04
C ASP A 165 -12.47 -3.07 -6.42
N SER A 166 -13.33 -3.59 -7.28
CA SER A 166 -13.61 -3.00 -8.61
C SER A 166 -14.20 -1.59 -8.52
N ARG A 167 -14.81 -1.23 -7.39
CA ARG A 167 -15.37 0.09 -7.08
C ARG A 167 -14.36 1.05 -6.46
N THR A 168 -13.06 0.69 -6.40
CA THR A 168 -12.01 1.59 -5.88
C THR A 168 -12.07 2.96 -6.55
N ARG A 169 -11.65 4.01 -5.84
CA ARG A 169 -11.52 5.36 -6.40
C ARG A 169 -10.38 5.48 -7.42
N ALA A 170 -9.45 4.52 -7.44
CA ALA A 170 -8.28 4.49 -8.29
C ALA A 170 -8.23 3.23 -9.18
N PRO A 171 -9.14 3.08 -10.17
CA PRO A 171 -9.24 1.88 -10.99
C PRO A 171 -7.95 1.59 -11.77
N GLU A 172 -7.26 2.61 -12.27
CA GLU A 172 -5.99 2.45 -12.98
C GLU A 172 -4.87 1.92 -12.07
N LEU A 173 -4.83 2.38 -10.82
CA LEU A 173 -3.89 1.84 -9.83
C LEU A 173 -4.20 0.38 -9.53
N ARG A 174 -5.49 0.04 -9.34
CA ARG A 174 -5.94 -1.35 -9.13
C ARG A 174 -5.48 -2.27 -10.26
N GLU A 175 -5.72 -1.90 -11.52
CA GLU A 175 -5.29 -2.69 -12.69
C GLU A 175 -3.77 -2.96 -12.67
N ARG A 176 -2.97 -1.94 -12.34
CA ARG A 176 -1.52 -2.07 -12.21
C ARG A 176 -1.12 -2.99 -11.06
N LEU A 177 -1.73 -2.83 -9.88
CA LEU A 177 -1.46 -3.68 -8.71
C LEU A 177 -1.76 -5.15 -8.97
N LEU A 178 -2.86 -5.42 -9.69
CA LEU A 178 -3.26 -6.79 -10.06
C LEU A 178 -2.48 -7.37 -11.25
N GLY A 179 -1.52 -6.64 -11.81
CA GLY A 179 -0.77 -7.07 -12.98
C GLY A 179 -1.60 -7.17 -14.25
N MET A 180 -2.77 -6.55 -14.27
CA MET A 180 -3.63 -6.50 -15.44
C MET A 180 -3.01 -5.54 -16.46
N ARG A 181 -2.34 -6.08 -17.50
CA ARG A 181 -1.86 -5.25 -18.60
C ARG A 181 -3.08 -4.77 -19.38
N ARG A 182 -3.19 -3.45 -19.60
CA ARG A 182 -4.05 -2.98 -20.68
C ARG A 182 -3.53 -3.62 -21.96
N GLY A 183 -4.37 -4.43 -22.62
CA GLY A 183 -4.07 -4.89 -23.95
C GLY A 183 -3.74 -3.69 -24.84
N SER A 184 -2.57 -3.67 -25.41
CA SER A 184 -2.13 -2.71 -26.41
C SER A 184 -2.93 -2.85 -27.69
#